data_ccb31b32a1cf2855845dad5d522c929d
#
_entry.id   ccb31b32a1cf2855845dad5d522c929d
#
_cell.length_a   1.000
_cell.length_b   1.000
_cell.length_c   1.000
_cell.angle_alpha   90.00
_cell.angle_beta   90.00
_cell.angle_gamma   90.00
#
_symmetry.space_group_name_H-M   'P 1'
#
loop_
_entity.id
_entity.type
_entity.pdbx_description
1 polymer ?
#
loop_
_entity_poly.entity_id
_entity_poly.type
_entity_poly.pdbx_seq_one_letter_code
_entity_poly.pdbx_strand_id
1 'polypeptide(L)'
;MIDVKKINVLLRDEPVGTLQRDPANGVCVFEYDKGWLANGFSLSPTELPLQSGLFYADKDKFGGGFAVFEDSLPDGYGLFLLDRMLRKQNTSLMELNPLQRLSIIGTAGMGALTYLPMMTGFHAQKELEDIAQLDHLQEEALKVLSENGVGDESFLYYNSANSGGARPKTALRSRDGSHWLVKFRHVYDPEDIGKSEFLYMKTARACGITIPRIGLVKDRYFAIERFDFAPDGKKRHVVTAAALLKTDFRKQDVDYINLLALTGYLTQDPGQVEEMFRRMVMNLVAVNKDDHSKNFSFLCDDGKWSLAPAYDITYSPLGSNGEHATSLFYNGNPGFDLVLKAGTEIRIPESTCRTIIKEVEETCEKHLPVVSRLTH
;
A
#
# COMPACT_ATOMS: atom_id res chain seq x y z
N MET A 1 1.69 -29.02 6.09
CA MET A 1 0.85 -27.85 5.72
C MET A 1 -0.48 -28.31 5.18
N ILE A 2 -1.58 -27.59 5.46
CA ILE A 2 -2.93 -27.98 5.00
C ILE A 2 -2.99 -27.72 3.49
N ASP A 3 -3.51 -28.69 2.74
CA ASP A 3 -3.80 -28.53 1.30
C ASP A 3 -5.05 -27.66 1.15
N VAL A 4 -4.86 -26.37 0.76
CA VAL A 4 -5.94 -25.44 0.52
C VAL A 4 -6.34 -25.50 -0.95
N LYS A 5 -7.46 -26.15 -1.25
CA LYS A 5 -7.98 -26.32 -2.61
C LYS A 5 -8.91 -25.20 -3.06
N LYS A 6 -9.55 -24.52 -2.10
CA LYS A 6 -10.54 -23.48 -2.34
C LYS A 6 -10.49 -22.43 -1.22
N ILE A 7 -10.62 -21.18 -1.60
CA ILE A 7 -10.80 -20.02 -0.69
C ILE A 7 -12.16 -19.38 -0.98
N ASN A 8 -12.94 -19.14 0.06
CA ASN A 8 -14.06 -18.23 0.00
C ASN A 8 -13.55 -16.83 0.28
N VAL A 9 -13.78 -15.93 -0.66
CA VAL A 9 -13.45 -14.51 -0.54
C VAL A 9 -14.68 -13.79 0.01
N LEU A 10 -14.50 -13.05 1.10
CA LEU A 10 -15.56 -12.27 1.73
C LEU A 10 -15.14 -10.80 1.77
N LEU A 11 -16.13 -9.91 1.85
CA LEU A 11 -15.94 -8.49 2.11
C LEU A 11 -16.90 -8.08 3.22
N ARG A 12 -16.36 -7.68 4.39
CA ARG A 12 -17.16 -7.37 5.59
C ARG A 12 -18.11 -8.51 5.95
N ASP A 13 -17.60 -9.74 5.92
CA ASP A 13 -18.33 -11.00 6.17
C ASP A 13 -19.37 -11.40 5.10
N GLU A 14 -19.59 -10.59 4.06
CA GLU A 14 -20.46 -10.95 2.93
C GLU A 14 -19.70 -11.78 1.89
N PRO A 15 -20.26 -12.90 1.41
CA PRO A 15 -19.63 -13.72 0.36
C PRO A 15 -19.51 -12.95 -0.95
N VAL A 16 -18.28 -12.77 -1.41
CA VAL A 16 -17.97 -12.12 -2.69
C VAL A 16 -17.79 -13.14 -3.82
N GLY A 17 -17.14 -14.24 -3.53
CA GLY A 17 -16.87 -15.27 -4.53
C GLY A 17 -15.93 -16.34 -4.03
N THR A 18 -15.50 -17.19 -4.95
CA THR A 18 -14.60 -18.31 -4.66
C THR A 18 -13.37 -18.29 -5.53
N LEU A 19 -12.23 -18.58 -4.91
CA LEU A 19 -10.94 -18.69 -5.54
C LEU A 19 -10.48 -20.16 -5.46
N GLN A 20 -10.13 -20.75 -6.59
CA GLN A 20 -9.64 -22.12 -6.69
C GLN A 20 -8.38 -22.13 -7.54
N ARG A 21 -7.64 -23.23 -7.48
CA ARG A 21 -6.49 -23.45 -8.35
C ARG A 21 -6.86 -24.44 -9.44
N ASP A 22 -6.67 -24.06 -10.71
CA ASP A 22 -6.86 -24.96 -11.84
C ASP A 22 -5.80 -26.08 -11.79
N PRO A 23 -6.19 -27.34 -11.65
CA PRO A 23 -5.23 -28.44 -11.56
C PRO A 23 -4.44 -28.66 -12.85
N ALA A 24 -4.92 -28.20 -14.01
CA ALA A 24 -4.27 -28.42 -15.29
C ALA A 24 -3.04 -27.50 -15.50
N ASN A 25 -3.09 -26.26 -15.04
CA ASN A 25 -2.04 -25.27 -15.28
C ASN A 25 -1.55 -24.55 -14.00
N GLY A 26 -2.23 -24.79 -12.87
CA GLY A 26 -1.85 -24.25 -11.58
C GLY A 26 -2.18 -22.77 -11.33
N VAL A 27 -2.88 -22.09 -12.26
CA VAL A 27 -3.31 -20.69 -12.05
C VAL A 27 -4.56 -20.64 -11.18
N CYS A 28 -4.76 -19.50 -10.52
CA CYS A 28 -5.98 -19.24 -9.78
C CYS A 28 -7.14 -18.93 -10.73
N VAL A 29 -8.31 -19.43 -10.35
CA VAL A 29 -9.59 -19.17 -11.03
C VAL A 29 -10.55 -18.59 -10.01
N PHE A 30 -11.14 -17.45 -10.32
CA PHE A 30 -12.11 -16.76 -9.46
C PHE A 30 -13.49 -16.76 -10.11
N GLU A 31 -14.52 -16.92 -9.28
CA GLU A 31 -15.93 -16.81 -9.67
C GLU A 31 -16.66 -16.00 -8.61
N TYR A 32 -17.40 -14.97 -9.06
CA TYR A 32 -18.25 -14.20 -8.17
C TYR A 32 -19.44 -15.01 -7.65
N ASP A 33 -19.83 -14.78 -6.39
CA ASP A 33 -21.08 -15.29 -5.83
C ASP A 33 -22.29 -14.64 -6.51
N LYS A 34 -23.38 -15.41 -6.65
CA LYS A 34 -24.61 -14.93 -7.30
C LYS A 34 -25.26 -13.76 -6.56
N GLY A 35 -25.22 -13.78 -5.22
CA GLY A 35 -25.71 -12.68 -4.40
C GLY A 35 -24.89 -11.41 -4.59
N TRP A 36 -23.56 -11.57 -4.68
CA TRP A 36 -22.66 -10.45 -4.94
C TRP A 36 -22.83 -9.88 -6.35
N LEU A 37 -23.04 -10.72 -7.35
CA LEU A 37 -23.33 -10.28 -8.73
C LEU A 37 -24.61 -9.41 -8.81
N ALA A 38 -25.59 -9.68 -7.96
CA ALA A 38 -26.84 -8.94 -7.96
C ALA A 38 -26.77 -7.59 -7.24
N ASN A 39 -25.94 -7.46 -6.19
CA ASN A 39 -25.98 -6.30 -5.28
C ASN A 39 -24.59 -5.72 -4.98
N GLY A 40 -23.53 -6.36 -5.39
CA GLY A 40 -22.15 -5.97 -5.10
C GLY A 40 -21.54 -5.04 -6.16
N PHE A 41 -20.24 -4.99 -6.14
CA PHE A 41 -19.44 -4.17 -7.06
C PHE A 41 -18.18 -4.94 -7.52
N SER A 42 -17.51 -4.43 -8.55
CA SER A 42 -16.24 -4.97 -9.03
C SER A 42 -15.14 -4.80 -7.98
N LEU A 43 -14.46 -5.90 -7.59
CA LEU A 43 -13.30 -5.84 -6.70
C LEU A 43 -12.10 -5.12 -7.35
N SER A 44 -11.97 -5.22 -8.65
CA SER A 44 -10.95 -4.57 -9.45
C SER A 44 -11.48 -4.36 -10.87
N PRO A 45 -11.86 -3.14 -11.27
CA PRO A 45 -12.44 -2.91 -12.61
C PRO A 45 -11.53 -3.33 -13.76
N THR A 46 -10.22 -3.38 -13.52
CA THR A 46 -9.22 -3.73 -14.54
C THR A 46 -8.91 -5.23 -14.61
N GLU A 47 -9.27 -6.01 -13.57
CA GLU A 47 -8.91 -7.43 -13.48
C GLU A 47 -10.14 -8.32 -13.23
N LEU A 48 -11.03 -7.90 -12.34
CA LEU A 48 -12.23 -8.63 -11.94
C LEU A 48 -13.48 -7.73 -12.09
N PRO A 49 -13.87 -7.35 -13.32
CA PRO A 49 -15.11 -6.62 -13.54
C PRO A 49 -16.32 -7.42 -13.01
N LEU A 50 -17.36 -6.71 -12.54
CA LEU A 50 -18.56 -7.38 -11.99
C LEU A 50 -19.38 -8.02 -13.11
N GLN A 51 -19.09 -9.27 -13.40
CA GLN A 51 -19.80 -10.08 -14.40
C GLN A 51 -19.78 -11.56 -14.02
N SER A 52 -20.74 -12.33 -14.52
CA SER A 52 -20.78 -13.77 -14.34
C SER A 52 -19.71 -14.49 -15.18
N GLY A 53 -19.24 -15.62 -14.71
CA GLY A 53 -18.27 -16.48 -15.40
C GLY A 53 -16.99 -16.68 -14.59
N LEU A 54 -16.07 -17.44 -15.17
CA LEU A 54 -14.80 -17.75 -14.58
C LEU A 54 -13.73 -16.77 -15.04
N PHE A 55 -13.01 -16.19 -14.08
CA PHE A 55 -11.83 -15.38 -14.35
C PHE A 55 -10.59 -16.23 -14.11
N TYR A 56 -9.64 -16.17 -15.03
CA TYR A 56 -8.37 -16.89 -14.94
C TYR A 56 -7.25 -15.89 -14.69
N ALA A 57 -6.42 -16.15 -13.68
CA ALA A 57 -5.25 -15.33 -13.41
C ALA A 57 -4.18 -15.49 -14.50
N ASP A 58 -3.33 -14.47 -14.63
CA ASP A 58 -2.17 -14.54 -15.52
C ASP A 58 -1.10 -15.46 -14.90
N LYS A 59 -0.71 -16.51 -15.64
CA LYS A 59 0.27 -17.50 -15.17
C LYS A 59 1.66 -16.91 -14.89
N ASP A 60 2.01 -15.84 -15.59
CA ASP A 60 3.32 -15.21 -15.53
C ASP A 60 3.40 -14.06 -14.50
N LYS A 61 2.26 -13.76 -13.85
CA LYS A 61 2.14 -12.72 -12.84
C LYS A 61 1.68 -13.29 -11.50
N PHE A 62 2.16 -12.72 -10.41
CA PHE A 62 1.72 -13.01 -9.03
C PHE A 62 1.70 -14.51 -8.66
N GLY A 63 2.59 -15.31 -9.27
CA GLY A 63 2.62 -16.76 -9.06
C GLY A 63 1.36 -17.48 -9.55
N GLY A 64 0.65 -16.94 -10.53
CA GLY A 64 -0.64 -17.40 -11.03
C GLY A 64 -1.82 -16.98 -10.15
N GLY A 65 -1.66 -15.94 -9.33
CA GLY A 65 -2.72 -15.29 -8.53
C GLY A 65 -3.26 -14.02 -9.18
N PHE A 66 -4.28 -13.42 -8.57
CA PHE A 66 -4.84 -12.14 -8.99
C PHE A 66 -4.19 -11.01 -8.22
N ALA A 67 -3.88 -9.92 -8.90
CA ALA A 67 -3.22 -8.76 -8.32
C ALA A 67 -3.99 -8.14 -7.15
N VAL A 68 -5.32 -8.06 -7.24
CA VAL A 68 -6.18 -7.52 -6.19
C VAL A 68 -6.13 -8.35 -4.89
N PHE A 69 -5.91 -9.66 -4.96
CA PHE A 69 -5.76 -10.50 -3.78
C PHE A 69 -4.32 -10.47 -3.23
N GLU A 70 -3.32 -10.28 -4.10
CA GLU A 70 -1.92 -10.06 -3.68
C GLU A 70 -1.75 -8.80 -2.83
N ASP A 71 -2.59 -7.78 -3.01
CA ASP A 71 -2.60 -6.57 -2.17
C ASP A 71 -2.94 -6.84 -0.70
N SER A 72 -3.63 -7.94 -0.42
CA SER A 72 -3.92 -8.37 0.97
C SER A 72 -2.72 -9.03 1.64
N LEU A 73 -1.72 -9.46 0.87
CA LEU A 73 -0.53 -10.13 1.40
C LEU A 73 0.45 -9.10 1.97
N PRO A 74 1.17 -9.44 3.05
CA PRO A 74 2.23 -8.60 3.53
C PRO A 74 3.35 -8.50 2.49
N ASP A 75 4.03 -7.38 2.48
CA ASP A 75 5.31 -7.22 1.79
C ASP A 75 6.39 -6.73 2.75
N GLY A 76 7.59 -6.51 2.26
CA GLY A 76 8.71 -5.98 3.02
C GLY A 76 8.88 -6.64 4.40
N TYR A 77 8.67 -5.87 5.46
CA TYR A 77 8.89 -6.34 6.83
C TYR A 77 7.94 -7.47 7.26
N GLY A 78 6.66 -7.37 6.93
CA GLY A 78 5.69 -8.42 7.29
C GLY A 78 5.99 -9.75 6.59
N LEU A 79 6.40 -9.68 5.32
CA LEU A 79 6.82 -10.85 4.55
C LEU A 79 8.10 -11.48 5.12
N PHE A 80 9.07 -10.65 5.51
CA PHE A 80 10.31 -11.09 6.16
C PHE A 80 10.03 -11.87 7.46
N LEU A 81 9.15 -11.36 8.32
CA LEU A 81 8.77 -12.05 9.56
C LEU A 81 8.05 -13.37 9.27
N LEU A 82 7.12 -13.37 8.31
CA LEU A 82 6.39 -14.57 7.92
C LEU A 82 7.32 -15.66 7.38
N ASP A 83 8.27 -15.31 6.51
CA ASP A 83 9.24 -16.28 5.99
C ASP A 83 10.09 -16.91 7.11
N ARG A 84 10.55 -16.11 8.09
CA ARG A 84 11.29 -16.61 9.24
C ARG A 84 10.45 -17.57 10.11
N MET A 85 9.18 -17.26 10.32
CA MET A 85 8.27 -18.15 11.05
C MET A 85 8.03 -19.47 10.29
N LEU A 86 7.86 -19.42 8.99
CA LEU A 86 7.68 -20.60 8.14
C LEU A 86 8.93 -21.49 8.16
N ARG A 87 10.13 -20.91 8.09
CA ARG A 87 11.41 -21.65 8.16
C ARG A 87 11.58 -22.41 9.49
N LYS A 88 11.09 -21.87 10.61
CA LYS A 88 11.03 -22.61 11.89
C LYS A 88 10.10 -23.84 11.83
N GLN A 89 9.19 -23.88 10.89
CA GLN A 89 8.29 -25.01 10.62
C GLN A 89 8.77 -25.88 9.44
N ASN A 90 10.05 -25.76 9.05
CA ASN A 90 10.66 -26.47 7.91
C ASN A 90 9.93 -26.25 6.58
N THR A 91 9.44 -25.04 6.34
CA THR A 91 8.83 -24.64 5.08
C THR A 91 9.27 -23.22 4.71
N SER A 92 9.07 -22.82 3.47
CA SER A 92 9.40 -21.47 3.02
C SER A 92 8.22 -20.82 2.31
N LEU A 93 8.26 -19.49 2.24
CA LEU A 93 7.24 -18.72 1.54
C LEU A 93 7.15 -19.09 0.04
N MET A 94 8.28 -19.47 -0.57
CA MET A 94 8.34 -19.86 -1.98
C MET A 94 7.63 -21.18 -2.28
N GLU A 95 7.45 -22.04 -1.29
CA GLU A 95 6.72 -23.30 -1.42
C GLU A 95 5.21 -23.12 -1.34
N LEU A 96 4.75 -21.95 -0.91
CA LEU A 96 3.34 -21.65 -0.76
C LEU A 96 2.72 -21.18 -2.07
N ASN A 97 1.65 -21.82 -2.48
CA ASN A 97 0.82 -21.33 -3.56
C ASN A 97 -0.04 -20.11 -3.11
N PRO A 98 -0.64 -19.34 -4.05
CA PRO A 98 -1.44 -18.17 -3.71
C PRO A 98 -2.58 -18.45 -2.71
N LEU A 99 -3.28 -19.58 -2.82
CA LEU A 99 -4.37 -19.92 -1.89
C LEU A 99 -3.87 -20.13 -0.46
N GLN A 100 -2.72 -20.79 -0.30
CA GLN A 100 -2.11 -21.00 1.01
C GLN A 100 -1.66 -19.67 1.64
N ARG A 101 -1.09 -18.77 0.85
CA ARG A 101 -0.70 -17.43 1.33
C ARG A 101 -1.92 -16.64 1.82
N LEU A 102 -3.01 -16.62 1.05
CA LEU A 102 -4.27 -15.98 1.43
C LEU A 102 -4.89 -16.61 2.67
N SER A 103 -4.83 -17.96 2.80
CA SER A 103 -5.30 -18.68 3.98
C SER A 103 -4.50 -18.33 5.25
N ILE A 104 -3.19 -18.04 5.12
CA ILE A 104 -2.35 -17.54 6.22
C ILE A 104 -2.81 -16.15 6.66
N ILE A 105 -3.11 -15.27 5.74
CA ILE A 105 -3.54 -13.90 6.04
C ILE A 105 -4.94 -13.86 6.62
N GLY A 106 -5.87 -14.65 6.08
CA GLY A 106 -7.23 -14.76 6.59
C GLY A 106 -7.95 -13.42 6.70
N THR A 107 -8.13 -12.93 7.93
CA THR A 107 -8.81 -11.64 8.25
C THR A 107 -7.84 -10.49 8.53
N ALA A 108 -6.54 -10.76 8.55
CA ALA A 108 -5.53 -9.81 9.03
C ALA A 108 -4.98 -8.88 7.94
N GLY A 109 -5.39 -9.02 6.67
CA GLY A 109 -4.96 -8.17 5.57
C GLY A 109 -5.40 -6.71 5.71
N MET A 110 -4.72 -5.82 4.96
CA MET A 110 -5.24 -4.46 4.76
C MET A 110 -6.52 -4.49 3.93
N GLY A 111 -7.39 -3.50 4.18
CA GLY A 111 -8.68 -3.42 3.50
C GLY A 111 -9.69 -4.45 4.01
N ALA A 112 -10.83 -4.53 3.32
CA ALA A 112 -12.01 -5.26 3.77
C ALA A 112 -12.10 -6.72 3.33
N LEU A 113 -11.20 -7.18 2.46
CA LEU A 113 -11.20 -8.56 1.98
C LEU A 113 -10.73 -9.54 3.08
N THR A 114 -11.42 -10.66 3.19
CA THR A 114 -11.07 -11.77 4.08
C THR A 114 -11.14 -13.10 3.35
N TYR A 115 -10.38 -14.10 3.83
CA TYR A 115 -10.14 -15.35 3.12
C TYR A 115 -10.37 -16.55 4.04
N LEU A 116 -11.28 -17.44 3.65
CA LEU A 116 -11.61 -18.65 4.41
C LEU A 116 -11.42 -19.93 3.55
N PRO A 117 -10.90 -21.02 4.09
CA PRO A 117 -10.52 -21.21 5.51
C PRO A 117 -9.22 -20.48 5.87
N MET A 118 -9.10 -20.09 7.14
CA MET A 118 -7.86 -19.55 7.68
C MET A 118 -6.94 -20.68 8.15
N MET A 119 -5.63 -20.53 7.90
CA MET A 119 -4.63 -21.47 8.39
C MET A 119 -4.32 -21.16 9.86
N THR A 120 -4.46 -22.16 10.75
CA THR A 120 -4.19 -21.99 12.18
C THR A 120 -2.72 -21.64 12.45
N GLY A 121 -2.47 -20.81 13.47
CA GLY A 121 -1.13 -20.44 13.93
C GLY A 121 -0.55 -19.15 13.34
N PHE A 122 -1.27 -18.44 12.47
CA PHE A 122 -0.77 -17.23 11.83
C PHE A 122 -1.67 -15.99 11.99
N HIS A 123 -2.88 -16.11 12.51
CA HIS A 123 -3.91 -15.04 12.42
C HIS A 123 -4.05 -14.12 13.62
N ALA A 124 -3.33 -14.31 14.68
CA ALA A 124 -3.52 -13.50 15.89
C ALA A 124 -2.73 -12.19 15.84
N GLN A 125 -3.01 -11.34 14.87
CA GLN A 125 -2.49 -9.97 14.94
C GLN A 125 -3.32 -9.18 15.95
N LYS A 126 -2.63 -8.56 16.90
CA LYS A 126 -3.22 -7.69 17.92
C LYS A 126 -2.83 -6.25 17.65
N GLU A 127 -3.80 -5.37 17.76
CA GLU A 127 -3.50 -3.95 17.87
C GLU A 127 -3.05 -3.66 19.30
N LEU A 128 -1.98 -2.87 19.42
CA LEU A 128 -1.56 -2.37 20.73
C LEU A 128 -2.60 -1.39 21.26
N GLU A 129 -2.83 -1.44 22.55
CA GLU A 129 -3.64 -0.46 23.27
C GLU A 129 -2.79 0.46 24.16
N ASP A 130 -1.51 0.08 24.37
CA ASP A 130 -0.59 0.82 25.21
C ASP A 130 0.72 1.18 24.45
N ILE A 131 0.96 2.48 24.36
CA ILE A 131 2.19 3.03 23.78
C ILE A 131 3.47 2.71 24.59
N ALA A 132 3.34 2.23 25.83
CA ALA A 132 4.49 1.82 26.64
C ALA A 132 5.29 0.69 25.99
N GLN A 133 4.65 -0.18 25.22
CA GLN A 133 5.29 -1.32 24.55
C GLN A 133 6.08 -0.95 23.28
N LEU A 134 5.93 0.28 22.76
CA LEU A 134 6.57 0.67 21.49
C LEU A 134 8.10 0.59 21.53
N ASP A 135 8.71 0.95 22.65
CA ASP A 135 10.16 0.90 22.78
C ASP A 135 10.68 -0.53 22.72
N HIS A 136 10.02 -1.43 23.43
CA HIS A 136 10.34 -2.85 23.41
C HIS A 136 10.15 -3.48 22.01
N LEU A 137 9.06 -3.14 21.32
CA LEU A 137 8.84 -3.60 19.94
C LEU A 137 9.92 -3.12 18.99
N GLN A 138 10.35 -1.85 19.11
CA GLN A 138 11.46 -1.36 18.30
C GLN A 138 12.76 -2.08 18.59
N GLU A 139 13.10 -2.31 19.88
CA GLU A 139 14.32 -3.02 20.27
C GLU A 139 14.33 -4.44 19.71
N GLU A 140 13.24 -5.18 19.83
CA GLU A 140 13.11 -6.53 19.25
C GLU A 140 13.18 -6.50 17.72
N ALA A 141 12.55 -5.54 17.07
CA ALA A 141 12.63 -5.38 15.61
C ALA A 141 14.07 -5.12 15.16
N LEU A 142 14.83 -4.27 15.86
CA LEU A 142 16.23 -4.01 15.55
C LEU A 142 17.11 -5.23 15.76
N LYS A 143 16.86 -6.03 16.81
CA LYS A 143 17.56 -7.30 17.03
C LYS A 143 17.35 -8.25 15.86
N VAL A 144 16.12 -8.46 15.44
CA VAL A 144 15.76 -9.39 14.33
C VAL A 144 16.30 -8.91 12.99
N LEU A 145 16.40 -7.60 12.77
CA LEU A 145 16.94 -7.00 11.54
C LEU A 145 18.48 -6.90 11.51
N SER A 146 19.16 -7.13 12.63
CA SER A 146 20.63 -7.16 12.66
C SER A 146 21.18 -8.42 11.97
N GLU A 147 22.45 -8.38 11.53
CA GLU A 147 23.09 -9.46 10.75
C GLU A 147 23.05 -10.85 11.44
N ASN A 148 23.10 -10.89 12.79
CA ASN A 148 23.00 -12.11 13.59
C ASN A 148 21.64 -12.23 14.30
N GLY A 149 20.61 -11.64 13.74
CA GLY A 149 19.35 -11.35 14.36
C GLY A 149 18.65 -12.54 15.01
N VAL A 150 18.79 -12.64 16.33
CA VAL A 150 18.01 -13.55 17.17
C VAL A 150 17.05 -12.69 17.98
N GLY A 151 15.76 -12.85 17.73
CA GLY A 151 14.70 -12.16 18.45
C GLY A 151 13.42 -12.97 18.41
N ASP A 152 12.34 -12.44 18.97
CA ASP A 152 11.05 -13.09 18.95
C ASP A 152 10.25 -12.67 17.70
N GLU A 153 10.51 -13.37 16.58
CA GLU A 153 9.78 -13.12 15.32
C GLU A 153 8.28 -13.34 15.45
N SER A 154 7.88 -14.29 16.32
CA SER A 154 6.44 -14.55 16.54
C SER A 154 5.79 -13.36 17.23
N PHE A 155 6.43 -12.83 18.28
CA PHE A 155 5.96 -11.62 18.97
C PHE A 155 5.87 -10.43 17.99
N LEU A 156 6.90 -10.23 17.17
CA LEU A 156 6.90 -9.16 16.17
C LEU A 156 5.82 -9.36 15.11
N TYR A 157 5.66 -10.57 14.58
CA TYR A 157 4.64 -10.87 13.57
C TYR A 157 3.23 -10.62 14.09
N TYR A 158 2.92 -11.09 15.31
CA TYR A 158 1.60 -10.89 15.90
C TYR A 158 1.29 -9.45 16.28
N ASN A 159 2.30 -8.62 16.49
CA ASN A 159 2.15 -7.19 16.74
C ASN A 159 2.43 -6.33 15.51
N SER A 160 2.88 -6.89 14.40
CA SER A 160 3.03 -6.14 13.15
C SER A 160 1.67 -5.91 12.51
N ALA A 161 1.52 -4.76 11.85
CA ALA A 161 0.43 -4.60 10.92
C ALA A 161 0.78 -5.31 9.61
N ASN A 162 -0.17 -6.06 9.03
CA ASN A 162 -0.02 -6.61 7.67
C ASN A 162 -0.18 -5.52 6.60
N SER A 163 0.52 -4.41 6.80
CA SER A 163 0.62 -3.33 5.83
C SER A 163 1.94 -3.43 5.08
N GLY A 164 1.96 -2.97 3.85
CA GLY A 164 3.16 -2.96 3.01
C GLY A 164 4.33 -2.15 3.59
N GLY A 165 5.49 -2.26 2.94
CA GLY A 165 6.70 -1.50 3.22
C GLY A 165 7.75 -2.23 4.05
N ALA A 166 9.01 -1.81 3.87
CA ALA A 166 10.18 -2.49 4.43
C ALA A 166 10.48 -2.16 5.89
N ARG A 167 10.03 -0.99 6.40
CA ARG A 167 10.29 -0.58 7.77
C ARG A 167 9.42 -1.33 8.77
N PRO A 168 9.97 -1.68 9.96
CA PRO A 168 9.20 -2.26 11.05
C PRO A 168 8.03 -1.35 11.45
N LYS A 169 6.92 -1.96 11.79
CA LYS A 169 5.70 -1.23 12.16
C LYS A 169 4.78 -2.06 13.04
N THR A 170 3.89 -1.41 13.75
CA THR A 170 2.86 -2.05 14.56
C THR A 170 1.51 -1.36 14.38
N ALA A 171 0.43 -2.11 14.55
CA ALA A 171 -0.90 -1.55 14.64
C ALA A 171 -1.16 -1.08 16.08
N LEU A 172 -1.78 0.08 16.21
CA LEU A 172 -2.15 0.67 17.50
C LEU A 172 -3.62 1.10 17.45
N ARG A 173 -4.38 0.75 18.48
CA ARG A 173 -5.73 1.27 18.68
C ARG A 173 -5.68 2.41 19.69
N SER A 174 -6.14 3.58 19.27
CA SER A 174 -6.20 4.75 20.13
C SER A 174 -7.41 4.68 21.08
N ARG A 175 -7.38 5.47 22.15
CA ARG A 175 -8.48 5.55 23.13
C ARG A 175 -9.81 6.04 22.55
N ASP A 176 -9.76 6.80 21.45
CA ASP A 176 -10.96 7.23 20.71
C ASP A 176 -11.51 6.14 19.77
N GLY A 177 -10.91 4.94 19.78
CA GLY A 177 -11.29 3.82 18.94
C GLY A 177 -10.68 3.85 17.52
N SER A 178 -9.91 4.87 17.14
CA SER A 178 -9.27 4.94 15.84
C SER A 178 -8.09 3.97 15.72
N HIS A 179 -7.85 3.52 14.50
CA HIS A 179 -6.82 2.55 14.14
C HIS A 179 -5.61 3.26 13.55
N TRP A 180 -4.43 2.98 14.06
CA TRP A 180 -3.19 3.64 13.68
C TRP A 180 -2.13 2.64 13.28
N LEU A 181 -1.22 3.08 12.43
CA LEU A 181 0.03 2.44 12.13
C LEU A 181 1.16 3.25 12.74
N VAL A 182 2.00 2.61 13.56
CA VAL A 182 3.19 3.23 14.14
C VAL A 182 4.41 2.61 13.49
N LYS A 183 5.27 3.45 12.89
CA LYS A 183 6.48 3.01 12.21
C LYS A 183 7.70 3.14 13.11
N PHE A 184 8.58 2.15 13.02
CA PHE A 184 9.87 2.10 13.69
C PHE A 184 10.99 2.30 12.67
N ARG A 185 12.17 2.70 13.15
CA ARG A 185 13.35 2.76 12.31
C ARG A 185 13.87 1.36 11.95
N HIS A 186 14.45 1.26 10.77
CA HIS A 186 15.30 0.12 10.38
C HIS A 186 16.72 0.30 10.94
N VAL A 187 17.54 -0.75 10.96
CA VAL A 187 18.94 -0.69 11.44
C VAL A 187 19.81 0.32 10.67
N TYR A 188 19.47 0.59 9.42
CA TYR A 188 20.18 1.56 8.55
C TYR A 188 19.56 2.97 8.57
N ASP A 189 18.43 3.15 9.23
CA ASP A 189 17.78 4.45 9.31
C ASP A 189 18.43 5.32 10.41
N PRO A 190 18.47 6.66 10.23
CA PRO A 190 18.83 7.57 11.31
C PRO A 190 17.80 7.50 12.45
N GLU A 191 18.22 7.95 13.65
CA GLU A 191 17.36 7.88 14.85
C GLU A 191 16.11 8.75 14.74
N ASP A 192 16.17 9.83 13.96
CA ASP A 192 15.12 10.81 13.76
C ASP A 192 14.25 10.56 12.52
N ILE A 193 14.34 9.38 11.90
CA ILE A 193 13.58 9.04 10.69
C ILE A 193 12.07 9.26 10.87
N GLY A 194 11.52 8.98 12.03
CA GLY A 194 10.10 9.22 12.32
C GLY A 194 9.74 10.71 12.34
N LYS A 195 10.64 11.57 12.83
CA LYS A 195 10.47 13.04 12.76
C LYS A 195 10.54 13.53 11.32
N SER A 196 11.46 12.97 10.54
CA SER A 196 11.60 13.28 9.12
C SER A 196 10.31 12.94 8.36
N GLU A 197 9.79 11.71 8.51
CA GLU A 197 8.55 11.29 7.86
C GLU A 197 7.35 12.15 8.29
N PHE A 198 7.25 12.49 9.58
CA PHE A 198 6.22 13.40 10.09
C PHE A 198 6.31 14.80 9.43
N LEU A 199 7.53 15.35 9.27
CA LEU A 199 7.74 16.63 8.61
C LEU A 199 7.29 16.60 7.15
N TYR A 200 7.68 15.56 6.39
CA TYR A 200 7.33 15.41 4.98
C TYR A 200 5.82 15.26 4.79
N MET A 201 5.17 14.42 5.58
CA MET A 201 3.71 14.24 5.54
C MET A 201 2.97 15.53 5.94
N LYS A 202 3.48 16.26 6.94
CA LYS A 202 2.92 17.57 7.32
C LYS A 202 3.06 18.59 6.18
N THR A 203 4.18 18.57 5.47
CA THR A 203 4.43 19.43 4.31
C THR A 203 3.51 19.06 3.14
N ALA A 204 3.29 17.75 2.88
CA ALA A 204 2.33 17.30 1.88
C ALA A 204 0.92 17.87 2.14
N ARG A 205 0.47 17.85 3.40
CA ARG A 205 -0.80 18.53 3.78
C ARG A 205 -0.76 20.03 3.50
N ALA A 206 0.36 20.70 3.78
CA ALA A 206 0.51 22.13 3.50
C ALA A 206 0.53 22.42 1.99
N CYS A 207 0.97 21.48 1.16
CA CYS A 207 0.85 21.53 -0.31
C CYS A 207 -0.57 21.28 -0.82
N GLY A 208 -1.57 21.09 0.06
CA GLY A 208 -2.96 20.80 -0.33
C GLY A 208 -3.25 19.34 -0.65
N ILE A 209 -2.34 18.42 -0.31
CA ILE A 209 -2.55 16.98 -0.49
C ILE A 209 -3.37 16.42 0.67
N THR A 210 -4.38 15.64 0.35
CA THR A 210 -5.19 14.92 1.34
C THR A 210 -4.37 13.80 1.95
N ILE A 211 -4.14 13.86 3.27
CA ILE A 211 -3.45 12.82 4.04
C ILE A 211 -4.30 12.40 5.25
N PRO A 212 -4.10 11.19 5.79
CA PRO A 212 -4.73 10.78 7.05
C PRO A 212 -4.31 11.65 8.23
N ARG A 213 -4.92 11.47 9.40
CA ARG A 213 -4.35 12.03 10.64
C ARG A 213 -2.96 11.45 10.86
N ILE A 214 -2.03 12.28 11.26
CA ILE A 214 -0.65 11.89 11.57
C ILE A 214 -0.28 12.36 12.98
N GLY A 215 0.65 11.66 13.60
CA GLY A 215 1.18 11.98 14.93
C GLY A 215 2.65 11.61 15.07
N LEU A 216 3.27 12.14 16.12
CA LEU A 216 4.61 11.78 16.54
C LEU A 216 4.53 11.26 17.98
N VAL A 217 4.58 9.94 18.13
CA VAL A 217 4.46 9.28 19.44
C VAL A 217 5.82 9.24 20.12
N LYS A 218 5.87 9.58 21.44
CA LYS A 218 7.11 9.68 22.22
C LYS A 218 8.18 10.55 21.56
N ASP A 219 7.76 11.59 20.81
CA ASP A 219 8.63 12.52 20.04
C ASP A 219 9.63 11.82 19.08
N ARG A 220 9.34 10.60 18.63
CA ARG A 220 10.21 9.86 17.72
C ARG A 220 9.51 8.89 16.76
N TYR A 221 8.37 8.30 17.14
CA TYR A 221 7.68 7.34 16.30
C TYR A 221 6.66 8.03 15.42
N PHE A 222 6.82 7.94 14.12
CA PHE A 222 5.78 8.38 13.19
C PHE A 222 4.56 7.49 13.31
N ALA A 223 3.40 8.10 13.45
CA ALA A 223 2.12 7.41 13.49
C ALA A 223 1.18 7.99 12.44
N ILE A 224 0.47 7.12 11.75
CA ILE A 224 -0.51 7.48 10.73
C ILE A 224 -1.80 6.71 10.96
N GLU A 225 -2.95 7.40 10.89
CA GLU A 225 -4.24 6.78 11.01
C GLU A 225 -4.53 5.91 9.78
N ARG A 226 -5.07 4.73 10.00
CA ARG A 226 -5.44 3.81 8.93
C ARG A 226 -6.71 4.30 8.23
N PHE A 227 -6.59 4.60 6.96
CA PHE A 227 -7.71 5.04 6.11
C PHE A 227 -8.58 3.90 5.60
N ASP A 228 -8.14 2.66 5.76
CA ASP A 228 -8.89 1.46 5.42
C ASP A 228 -9.96 1.10 6.48
N PHE A 229 -10.14 1.94 7.50
CA PHE A 229 -11.27 1.91 8.41
C PHE A 229 -12.14 3.14 8.18
N ALA A 230 -13.45 2.92 8.06
CA ALA A 230 -14.43 4.00 8.06
C ALA A 230 -14.66 4.52 9.49
N PRO A 231 -15.26 5.70 9.67
CA PRO A 231 -15.55 6.26 10.99
C PRO A 231 -16.43 5.36 11.90
N ASP A 232 -17.23 4.47 11.31
CA ASP A 232 -18.03 3.47 12.02
C ASP A 232 -17.22 2.21 12.43
N GLY A 233 -15.92 2.18 12.16
CA GLY A 233 -15.00 1.08 12.45
C GLY A 233 -15.03 -0.06 11.43
N LYS A 234 -15.84 0.02 10.38
CA LYS A 234 -15.86 -1.00 9.33
C LYS A 234 -14.67 -0.84 8.39
N LYS A 235 -14.12 -1.96 7.95
CA LYS A 235 -13.08 -1.97 6.94
C LYS A 235 -13.62 -1.56 5.57
N ARG A 236 -12.83 -0.79 4.84
CA ARG A 236 -13.10 -0.32 3.47
C ARG A 236 -12.34 -1.16 2.46
N HIS A 237 -12.88 -1.34 1.28
CA HIS A 237 -12.15 -1.98 0.20
C HIS A 237 -11.08 -1.04 -0.33
N VAL A 238 -9.82 -1.47 -0.25
CA VAL A 238 -8.63 -0.72 -0.68
C VAL A 238 -7.90 -1.53 -1.74
N VAL A 239 -7.51 -0.89 -2.82
CA VAL A 239 -6.68 -1.50 -3.87
C VAL A 239 -5.58 -0.54 -4.28
N THR A 240 -4.34 -1.02 -4.34
CA THR A 240 -3.21 -0.21 -4.80
C THR A 240 -3.22 -0.02 -6.32
N ALA A 241 -2.56 1.04 -6.78
CA ALA A 241 -2.33 1.21 -8.21
C ALA A 241 -1.51 0.05 -8.80
N ALA A 242 -0.60 -0.56 -8.04
CA ALA A 242 0.13 -1.74 -8.46
C ALA A 242 -0.81 -2.89 -8.84
N ALA A 243 -1.80 -3.17 -8.00
CA ALA A 243 -2.79 -4.22 -8.28
C ALA A 243 -3.72 -3.85 -9.44
N LEU A 244 -4.21 -2.60 -9.48
CA LEU A 244 -5.10 -2.13 -10.56
C LEU A 244 -4.41 -2.12 -11.92
N LEU A 245 -3.11 -1.81 -11.97
CA LEU A 245 -2.30 -1.85 -13.20
C LEU A 245 -1.69 -3.23 -13.47
N LYS A 246 -1.84 -4.17 -12.54
CA LYS A 246 -1.27 -5.54 -12.60
C LYS A 246 0.24 -5.53 -12.79
N THR A 247 0.93 -4.68 -12.04
CA THR A 247 2.38 -4.47 -12.12
C THR A 247 3.09 -5.00 -10.88
N ASP A 248 4.35 -5.41 -11.04
CA ASP A 248 5.21 -5.71 -9.90
C ASP A 248 5.90 -4.41 -9.47
N PHE A 249 5.51 -3.86 -8.33
CA PHE A 249 6.03 -2.59 -7.81
C PHE A 249 7.56 -2.55 -7.60
N ARG A 250 8.24 -3.70 -7.65
CA ARG A 250 9.70 -3.81 -7.60
C ARG A 250 10.37 -3.50 -8.92
N LYS A 251 9.58 -3.38 -9.99
CA LYS A 251 10.03 -3.02 -11.33
C LYS A 251 9.62 -1.57 -11.62
N GLN A 252 10.47 -0.84 -12.33
CA GLN A 252 10.12 0.49 -12.85
C GLN A 252 9.31 0.35 -14.15
N ASP A 253 8.11 -0.19 -14.07
CA ASP A 253 7.22 -0.42 -15.21
C ASP A 253 5.96 0.45 -15.18
N VAL A 254 5.87 1.37 -14.22
CA VAL A 254 4.76 2.32 -14.09
C VAL A 254 5.22 3.73 -14.41
N ASP A 255 4.38 4.44 -15.15
CA ASP A 255 4.55 5.85 -15.49
C ASP A 255 3.46 6.68 -14.80
N TYR A 256 3.76 7.91 -14.40
CA TYR A 256 2.79 8.82 -13.79
C TYR A 256 1.58 9.08 -14.69
N ILE A 257 1.73 9.02 -16.01
CA ILE A 257 0.61 9.10 -16.95
C ILE A 257 -0.38 7.95 -16.71
N ASN A 258 0.11 6.74 -16.39
CA ASN A 258 -0.78 5.62 -16.04
C ASN A 258 -1.53 5.87 -14.74
N LEU A 259 -0.88 6.45 -13.71
CA LEU A 259 -1.53 6.79 -12.44
C LEU A 259 -2.59 7.88 -12.60
N LEU A 260 -2.28 8.92 -13.37
CA LEU A 260 -3.20 10.01 -13.68
C LEU A 260 -4.41 9.51 -14.47
N ALA A 261 -4.18 8.70 -15.52
CA ALA A 261 -5.24 8.10 -16.33
C ALA A 261 -6.10 7.13 -15.51
N LEU A 262 -5.48 6.28 -14.67
CA LEU A 262 -6.16 5.37 -13.76
C LEU A 262 -7.05 6.13 -12.77
N THR A 263 -6.55 7.25 -12.21
CA THR A 263 -7.33 8.10 -11.32
C THR A 263 -8.58 8.65 -12.02
N GLY A 264 -8.42 9.19 -13.21
CA GLY A 264 -9.54 9.68 -14.00
C GLY A 264 -10.55 8.59 -14.37
N TYR A 265 -10.05 7.41 -14.75
CA TYR A 265 -10.90 6.25 -15.09
C TYR A 265 -11.73 5.76 -13.90
N LEU A 266 -11.12 5.62 -12.73
CA LEU A 266 -11.79 5.07 -11.54
C LEU A 266 -12.73 6.08 -10.88
N THR A 267 -12.27 7.32 -10.71
CA THR A 267 -12.98 8.31 -9.90
C THR A 267 -13.96 9.14 -10.69
N GLN A 268 -13.71 9.31 -11.99
CA GLN A 268 -14.47 10.19 -12.89
C GLN A 268 -14.58 11.62 -12.32
N ASP A 269 -13.59 12.05 -11.54
CA ASP A 269 -13.54 13.32 -10.84
C ASP A 269 -12.25 14.09 -11.21
N PRO A 270 -12.33 15.18 -11.97
CA PRO A 270 -11.18 15.99 -12.34
C PRO A 270 -10.40 16.52 -11.12
N GLY A 271 -11.06 16.81 -10.00
CA GLY A 271 -10.38 17.27 -8.78
C GLY A 271 -9.45 16.21 -8.18
N GLN A 272 -9.81 14.93 -8.28
CA GLN A 272 -8.95 13.85 -7.85
C GLN A 272 -7.78 13.60 -8.81
N VAL A 273 -7.96 13.89 -10.10
CA VAL A 273 -6.85 13.88 -11.08
C VAL A 273 -5.86 15.02 -10.79
N GLU A 274 -6.35 16.22 -10.47
CA GLU A 274 -5.50 17.34 -10.01
C GLU A 274 -4.78 17.00 -8.71
N GLU A 275 -5.43 16.32 -7.77
CA GLU A 275 -4.78 15.83 -6.56
C GLU A 275 -3.66 14.82 -6.87
N MET A 276 -3.87 13.87 -7.78
CA MET A 276 -2.83 12.93 -8.21
C MET A 276 -1.67 13.67 -8.89
N PHE A 277 -1.95 14.65 -9.71
CA PHE A 277 -0.93 15.51 -10.32
C PHE A 277 -0.12 16.26 -9.23
N ARG A 278 -0.79 16.81 -8.21
CA ARG A 278 -0.14 17.47 -7.08
C ARG A 278 0.77 16.52 -6.29
N ARG A 279 0.36 15.24 -6.12
CA ARG A 279 1.20 14.21 -5.48
C ARG A 279 2.44 13.88 -6.32
N MET A 280 2.31 13.78 -7.64
CA MET A 280 3.45 13.63 -8.54
C MET A 280 4.43 14.79 -8.34
N VAL A 281 3.96 16.03 -8.43
CA VAL A 281 4.81 17.21 -8.23
C VAL A 281 5.48 17.19 -6.84
N MET A 282 4.75 16.84 -5.79
CA MET A 282 5.29 16.72 -4.43
C MET A 282 6.40 15.68 -4.34
N ASN A 283 6.23 14.49 -4.91
CA ASN A 283 7.26 13.45 -4.90
C ASN A 283 8.54 13.91 -5.60
N LEU A 284 8.40 14.57 -6.75
CA LEU A 284 9.54 15.09 -7.51
C LEU A 284 10.28 16.20 -6.74
N VAL A 285 9.56 17.18 -6.22
CA VAL A 285 10.12 18.33 -5.50
C VAL A 285 10.70 17.93 -4.15
N ALA A 286 10.03 17.07 -3.40
CA ALA A 286 10.46 16.61 -2.08
C ALA A 286 11.53 15.50 -2.12
N VAL A 287 12.00 15.12 -3.32
CA VAL A 287 12.99 14.04 -3.51
C VAL A 287 12.52 12.72 -2.87
N ASN A 288 11.22 12.42 -3.02
CA ASN A 288 10.66 11.14 -2.65
C ASN A 288 10.72 10.16 -3.82
N LYS A 289 11.89 9.56 -4.04
CA LYS A 289 12.13 8.63 -5.16
C LYS A 289 11.64 7.20 -4.91
N ASP A 290 11.08 6.91 -3.72
CA ASP A 290 10.42 5.63 -3.42
C ASP A 290 8.92 5.68 -3.72
N ASP A 291 8.57 6.39 -4.78
CA ASP A 291 7.20 6.66 -5.25
C ASP A 291 6.64 5.52 -6.13
N HIS A 292 6.85 4.28 -5.70
CA HIS A 292 6.39 3.10 -6.44
C HIS A 292 4.85 2.94 -6.40
N SER A 293 4.33 2.15 -7.35
CA SER A 293 2.89 2.00 -7.57
C SER A 293 2.06 1.48 -6.38
N LYS A 294 2.69 0.84 -5.38
CA LYS A 294 2.01 0.48 -4.12
C LYS A 294 1.81 1.66 -3.16
N ASN A 295 2.49 2.79 -3.36
CA ASN A 295 2.30 4.01 -2.55
C ASN A 295 1.13 4.88 -3.02
N PHE A 296 0.39 4.40 -4.02
CA PHE A 296 -0.86 5.01 -4.49
C PHE A 296 -1.99 4.00 -4.35
N SER A 297 -3.05 4.35 -3.63
CA SER A 297 -4.19 3.48 -3.40
C SER A 297 -5.50 4.16 -3.74
N PHE A 298 -6.50 3.32 -3.98
CA PHE A 298 -7.88 3.74 -4.20
C PHE A 298 -8.79 3.04 -3.21
N LEU A 299 -9.82 3.73 -2.80
CA LEU A 299 -10.89 3.23 -1.93
C LEU A 299 -12.12 2.96 -2.77
N CYS A 300 -12.80 1.87 -2.48
CA CYS A 300 -14.10 1.60 -3.05
C CYS A 300 -15.15 1.45 -1.94
N ASP A 301 -16.06 2.38 -1.87
CA ASP A 301 -17.20 2.35 -0.98
C ASP A 301 -18.45 2.06 -1.81
N ASP A 302 -18.95 0.83 -1.68
CA ASP A 302 -20.15 0.34 -2.37
C ASP A 302 -20.17 0.62 -3.89
N GLY A 303 -19.03 0.36 -4.53
CA GLY A 303 -18.83 0.55 -5.99
C GLY A 303 -18.38 1.95 -6.42
N LYS A 304 -18.35 2.90 -5.50
CA LYS A 304 -17.85 4.25 -5.78
C LYS A 304 -16.36 4.34 -5.44
N TRP A 305 -15.54 4.53 -6.47
CA TRP A 305 -14.10 4.64 -6.34
C TRP A 305 -13.66 6.08 -6.02
N SER A 306 -12.67 6.19 -5.18
CA SER A 306 -12.01 7.46 -4.84
C SER A 306 -10.52 7.24 -4.59
N LEU A 307 -9.73 8.28 -4.81
CA LEU A 307 -8.31 8.27 -4.45
C LEU A 307 -8.17 8.21 -2.93
N ALA A 308 -7.41 7.23 -2.43
CA ALA A 308 -7.13 7.14 -1.00
C ALA A 308 -6.28 8.33 -0.53
N PRO A 309 -6.34 8.74 0.74
CA PRO A 309 -5.41 9.71 1.28
C PRO A 309 -3.95 9.28 1.03
N ALA A 310 -3.06 10.24 0.77
CA ALA A 310 -1.66 9.97 0.50
C ALA A 310 -0.91 9.49 1.76
N TYR A 311 0.05 8.60 1.57
CA TYR A 311 0.90 8.02 2.62
C TYR A 311 2.30 7.77 2.06
N ASP A 312 3.26 7.47 2.93
CA ASP A 312 4.65 7.16 2.58
C ASP A 312 5.36 8.25 1.74
N ILE A 313 4.98 9.53 1.94
CA ILE A 313 5.74 10.65 1.39
C ILE A 313 6.86 10.98 2.37
N THR A 314 8.10 10.70 1.97
CA THR A 314 9.28 10.89 2.81
C THR A 314 10.51 11.19 1.95
N TYR A 315 11.61 11.65 2.57
CA TYR A 315 12.87 11.79 1.88
C TYR A 315 13.46 10.44 1.48
N SER A 316 13.57 10.20 0.19
CA SER A 316 14.14 8.96 -0.36
C SER A 316 14.96 9.25 -1.62
N PRO A 317 16.21 9.72 -1.48
CA PRO A 317 17.01 10.20 -2.60
C PRO A 317 17.57 9.08 -3.49
N LEU A 318 17.64 7.85 -2.97
CA LEU A 318 18.24 6.73 -3.69
C LEU A 318 17.30 6.12 -4.72
N GLY A 319 16.00 6.01 -4.40
CA GLY A 319 14.99 5.45 -5.30
C GLY A 319 15.42 4.15 -5.97
N SER A 320 15.11 4.00 -7.24
CA SER A 320 15.61 2.92 -8.09
C SER A 320 16.82 3.43 -8.88
N ASN A 321 18.03 3.05 -8.45
CA ASN A 321 19.29 3.47 -9.08
C ASN A 321 19.48 5.00 -9.23
N GLY A 322 18.96 5.77 -8.28
CA GLY A 322 19.02 7.24 -8.32
C GLY A 322 17.88 7.90 -9.10
N GLU A 323 16.90 7.13 -9.56
CA GLU A 323 15.72 7.59 -10.27
C GLU A 323 14.46 7.38 -9.42
N HIS A 324 13.38 8.06 -9.78
CA HIS A 324 12.05 7.80 -9.23
C HIS A 324 11.58 6.39 -9.59
N ALA A 325 10.92 5.70 -8.66
CA ALA A 325 10.35 4.38 -8.92
C ALA A 325 9.18 4.44 -9.93
N THR A 326 8.51 5.57 -10.04
CA THR A 326 7.54 5.87 -11.10
C THR A 326 8.13 6.88 -12.06
N SER A 327 8.26 6.51 -13.33
CA SER A 327 8.77 7.39 -14.40
C SER A 327 7.73 8.43 -14.83
N LEU A 328 8.15 9.39 -15.64
CA LEU A 328 7.25 10.25 -16.40
C LEU A 328 7.72 10.31 -17.86
N PHE A 329 6.92 9.79 -18.78
CA PHE A 329 7.31 9.57 -20.18
C PHE A 329 8.64 8.82 -20.31
N TYR A 330 8.78 7.72 -19.52
CA TYR A 330 9.99 6.89 -19.43
C TYR A 330 11.23 7.62 -18.91
N ASN A 331 11.06 8.80 -18.30
CA ASN A 331 12.12 9.54 -17.64
C ASN A 331 12.00 9.40 -16.13
N GLY A 332 13.01 8.84 -15.47
CA GLY A 332 13.04 8.63 -14.02
C GLY A 332 13.41 9.87 -13.20
N ASN A 333 13.82 10.98 -13.85
CA ASN A 333 14.08 12.28 -13.22
C ASN A 333 13.52 13.41 -14.12
N PRO A 334 12.17 13.49 -14.28
CA PRO A 334 11.55 14.43 -15.19
C PRO A 334 11.71 15.88 -14.70
N GLY A 335 11.94 16.79 -15.66
CA GLY A 335 11.95 18.24 -15.43
C GLY A 335 10.58 18.87 -15.69
N PHE A 336 10.54 20.19 -15.53
CA PHE A 336 9.34 21.02 -15.63
C PHE A 336 8.51 20.78 -16.90
N ASP A 337 9.15 20.74 -18.08
CA ASP A 337 8.44 20.60 -19.35
C ASP A 337 7.66 19.28 -19.44
N LEU A 338 8.24 18.17 -18.94
CA LEU A 338 7.56 16.89 -18.92
C LEU A 338 6.41 16.87 -17.92
N VAL A 339 6.58 17.50 -16.75
CA VAL A 339 5.52 17.61 -15.73
C VAL A 339 4.36 18.44 -16.28
N LEU A 340 4.65 19.58 -16.91
CA LEU A 340 3.62 20.43 -17.53
C LEU A 340 2.88 19.70 -18.66
N LYS A 341 3.65 19.01 -19.52
CA LYS A 341 3.09 18.17 -20.58
C LYS A 341 2.14 17.11 -20.02
N ALA A 342 2.53 16.42 -18.95
CA ALA A 342 1.70 15.38 -18.33
C ALA A 342 0.34 15.94 -17.89
N GLY A 343 0.33 17.08 -17.18
CA GLY A 343 -0.92 17.70 -16.76
C GLY A 343 -1.83 18.09 -17.94
N THR A 344 -1.26 18.67 -18.99
CA THR A 344 -2.03 19.07 -20.18
C THR A 344 -2.56 17.90 -20.99
N GLU A 345 -1.80 16.78 -21.11
CA GLU A 345 -2.26 15.55 -21.78
C GLU A 345 -3.49 14.94 -21.12
N ILE A 346 -3.56 15.01 -19.78
CA ILE A 346 -4.73 14.52 -19.02
C ILE A 346 -5.80 15.61 -18.83
N ARG A 347 -5.72 16.71 -19.58
CA ARG A 347 -6.68 17.81 -19.64
C ARG A 347 -6.79 18.68 -18.38
N ILE A 348 -5.76 18.74 -17.56
CA ILE A 348 -5.64 19.81 -16.55
C ILE A 348 -5.25 21.10 -17.29
N PRO A 349 -5.93 22.22 -17.07
CA PRO A 349 -5.55 23.50 -17.68
C PRO A 349 -4.09 23.86 -17.37
N GLU A 350 -3.35 24.35 -18.36
CA GLU A 350 -1.92 24.68 -18.19
C GLU A 350 -1.70 25.69 -17.03
N SER A 351 -2.57 26.67 -16.90
CA SER A 351 -2.53 27.64 -15.80
C SER A 351 -2.64 26.95 -14.42
N THR A 352 -3.51 25.94 -14.31
CA THR A 352 -3.67 25.13 -13.09
C THR A 352 -2.41 24.31 -12.83
N CYS A 353 -1.84 23.65 -13.84
CA CYS A 353 -0.58 22.91 -13.69
C CYS A 353 0.54 23.80 -13.17
N ARG A 354 0.74 24.99 -13.78
CA ARG A 354 1.76 25.98 -13.34
C ARG A 354 1.51 26.46 -11.92
N THR A 355 0.28 26.70 -11.54
CA THR A 355 -0.10 27.08 -10.17
C THR A 355 0.25 25.99 -9.19
N ILE A 356 -0.12 24.73 -9.47
CA ILE A 356 0.18 23.58 -8.60
C ILE A 356 1.69 23.41 -8.43
N ILE A 357 2.46 23.46 -9.51
CA ILE A 357 3.92 23.32 -9.45
C ILE A 357 4.51 24.39 -8.55
N LYS A 358 4.16 25.66 -8.77
CA LYS A 358 4.65 26.79 -7.99
C LYS A 358 4.29 26.67 -6.51
N GLU A 359 3.04 26.39 -6.18
CA GLU A 359 2.56 26.24 -4.79
C GLU A 359 3.33 25.12 -4.05
N VAL A 360 3.57 24.00 -4.72
CA VAL A 360 4.28 22.86 -4.13
C VAL A 360 5.75 23.20 -3.93
N GLU A 361 6.42 23.82 -4.92
CA GLU A 361 7.83 24.24 -4.80
C GLU A 361 8.01 25.22 -3.64
N GLU A 362 7.22 26.32 -3.60
CA GLU A 362 7.31 27.34 -2.55
C GLU A 362 7.03 26.76 -1.14
N THR A 363 6.08 25.82 -1.05
CA THR A 363 5.74 25.18 0.22
C THR A 363 6.84 24.23 0.67
N CYS A 364 7.39 23.42 -0.24
CA CYS A 364 8.49 22.51 0.07
C CYS A 364 9.75 23.28 0.49
N GLU A 365 10.14 24.34 -0.23
CA GLU A 365 11.27 25.18 0.12
C GLU A 365 11.16 25.80 1.51
N LYS A 366 9.95 26.15 1.91
CA LYS A 366 9.70 26.73 3.24
C LYS A 366 9.83 25.71 4.37
N HIS A 367 9.52 24.44 4.12
CA HIS A 367 9.33 23.45 5.18
C HIS A 367 10.32 22.30 5.16
N LEU A 368 10.92 21.97 4.01
CA LEU A 368 11.80 20.82 3.88
C LEU A 368 13.28 21.23 3.81
N PRO A 369 14.18 20.42 4.41
CA PRO A 369 15.61 20.70 4.39
C PRO A 369 16.27 20.47 3.02
N VAL A 370 15.67 19.60 2.20
CA VAL A 370 16.15 19.25 0.86
C VAL A 370 14.99 19.27 -0.11
N VAL A 371 15.15 19.99 -1.21
CA VAL A 371 14.18 20.06 -2.30
C VAL A 371 14.87 20.01 -3.66
N SER A 372 14.16 19.51 -4.67
CA SER A 372 14.53 19.60 -6.07
C SER A 372 13.60 20.59 -6.74
N ARG A 373 14.14 21.55 -7.49
CA ARG A 373 13.32 22.50 -8.26
C ARG A 373 13.06 21.94 -9.66
N LEU A 374 11.81 22.06 -10.08
CA LEU A 374 11.39 21.72 -11.44
C LEU A 374 11.54 22.91 -12.40
N THR A 375 11.40 24.11 -11.88
CA THR A 375 11.33 25.37 -12.67
C THR A 375 12.70 25.93 -13.10
N HIS A 376 13.79 25.20 -12.91
CA HIS A 376 15.14 25.62 -13.34
C HIS A 376 15.96 24.52 -13.96
#